data_e5b161da467c1cb8a1a7244a5e4a76d9
#
_entry.id   e5b161da467c1cb8a1a7244a5e4a76d9
#
_cell.length_a   1.000
_cell.length_b   1.000
_cell.length_c   1.000
_cell.angle_alpha   90.00
_cell.angle_beta   90.00
_cell.angle_gamma   90.00
#
_symmetry.space_group_name_H-M   'P 1'
#
loop_
_entity.id
_entity.type
_entity.pdbx_description
1 polymer ?
#
loop_
_entity_poly.entity_id
_entity_poly.type
_entity_poly.pdbx_seq_one_letter_code
_entity_poly.pdbx_strand_id
1 'polypeptide(L)'
;MPKVFTYRGYTFEELQGLSMDEFILLLPSRHRRSLQRGLKMNQRILLEKMRTAKAALDKGQNVIVRTHARDMVILPEMVGVTIQLHNGNEFASIEIQPQMIGHYIGEYTVTNKPVKHGQPGIGASRSSMYVPLK
;
A
#
# COMPACT_ATOMS: atom_id res chain seq x y z
N MET A 1 13.10 21.33 14.06
CA MET A 1 12.04 21.65 13.09
C MET A 1 11.65 20.37 12.35
N PRO A 2 10.37 20.05 12.20
CA PRO A 2 9.95 18.89 11.40
C PRO A 2 10.41 19.10 9.96
N LYS A 3 11.05 18.07 9.38
CA LYS A 3 11.46 18.12 7.98
C LYS A 3 10.20 18.09 7.11
N VAL A 4 10.05 19.08 6.25
CA VAL A 4 8.99 19.11 5.24
C VAL A 4 9.26 17.97 4.25
N PHE A 5 8.21 17.21 3.94
CA PHE A 5 8.32 16.13 2.96
C PHE A 5 8.58 16.72 1.57
N THR A 6 9.61 16.21 0.91
CA THR A 6 9.91 16.54 -0.49
C THR A 6 10.18 15.26 -1.27
N TYR A 7 9.67 15.20 -2.50
CA TYR A 7 9.91 14.10 -3.42
C TYR A 7 10.58 14.63 -4.69
N ARG A 8 11.81 14.18 -4.95
CA ARG A 8 12.62 14.65 -6.10
C ARG A 8 12.76 16.16 -6.20
N GLY A 9 12.76 16.85 -5.06
CA GLY A 9 12.87 18.32 -4.98
C GLY A 9 11.56 19.07 -4.99
N TYR A 10 10.43 18.40 -5.20
CA TYR A 10 9.09 18.99 -5.19
C TYR A 10 8.43 18.80 -3.82
N THR A 11 7.73 19.80 -3.36
CA THR A 11 6.87 19.73 -2.18
C THR A 11 5.58 18.98 -2.51
N PHE A 12 4.83 18.57 -1.48
CA PHE A 12 3.56 17.85 -1.70
C PHE A 12 2.54 18.66 -2.50
N GLU A 13 2.45 19.95 -2.25
CA GLU A 13 1.54 20.86 -2.97
C GLU A 13 1.91 20.98 -4.45
N GLU A 14 3.20 21.12 -4.74
CA GLU A 14 3.71 21.15 -6.11
C GLU A 14 3.43 19.84 -6.84
N LEU A 15 3.62 18.68 -6.16
CA LEU A 15 3.31 17.36 -6.73
C LEU A 15 1.83 17.20 -7.09
N GLN A 16 0.93 17.77 -6.31
CA GLN A 16 -0.51 17.75 -6.63
C GLN A 16 -0.86 18.62 -7.84
N GLY A 17 -0.08 19.66 -8.09
CA GLY A 17 -0.26 20.56 -9.26
C GLY A 17 0.32 20.00 -10.57
N LEU A 18 1.19 18.99 -10.50
CA LEU A 18 1.79 18.40 -11.70
C LEU A 18 0.77 17.56 -12.49
N SER A 19 0.92 17.59 -13.81
CA SER A 19 0.21 16.66 -14.66
C SER A 19 0.69 15.21 -14.44
N MET A 20 -0.14 14.24 -14.82
CA MET A 20 0.23 12.82 -14.70
C MET A 20 1.52 12.50 -15.47
N ASP A 21 1.68 13.06 -16.66
CA ASP A 21 2.84 12.80 -17.52
C ASP A 21 4.14 13.35 -16.90
N GLU A 22 4.09 14.55 -16.32
CA GLU A 22 5.22 15.14 -15.61
C GLU A 22 5.58 14.34 -14.36
N PHE A 23 4.58 13.92 -13.59
CA PHE A 23 4.79 13.06 -12.41
C PHE A 23 5.43 11.72 -12.79
N ILE A 24 5.01 11.10 -13.88
CA ILE A 24 5.59 9.83 -14.38
C ILE A 24 7.08 9.98 -14.63
N LEU A 25 7.55 11.12 -15.13
CA LEU A 25 8.98 11.35 -15.39
C LEU A 25 9.82 11.38 -14.09
N LEU A 26 9.23 11.75 -12.97
CA LEU A 26 9.90 11.78 -11.66
C LEU A 26 10.05 10.39 -11.02
N LEU A 27 9.28 9.41 -11.48
CA LEU A 27 9.26 8.07 -10.93
C LEU A 27 10.51 7.25 -11.32
N PRO A 28 10.87 6.23 -10.53
CA PRO A 28 11.87 5.23 -10.93
C PRO A 28 11.50 4.55 -12.24
N SER A 29 12.49 4.05 -12.97
CA SER A 29 12.32 3.49 -14.31
C SER A 29 11.25 2.39 -14.41
N ARG A 30 11.16 1.50 -13.42
CA ARG A 30 10.16 0.42 -13.40
C ARG A 30 8.73 0.96 -13.27
N HIS A 31 8.50 1.89 -12.36
CA HIS A 31 7.20 2.53 -12.14
C HIS A 31 6.79 3.37 -13.35
N ARG A 32 7.73 4.13 -13.89
CA ARG A 32 7.56 4.91 -15.13
C ARG A 32 7.10 4.03 -16.28
N ARG A 33 7.82 2.93 -16.54
CA ARG A 33 7.46 1.99 -17.59
C ARG A 33 6.07 1.39 -17.38
N SER A 34 5.74 1.02 -16.15
CA SER A 34 4.42 0.44 -15.83
C SER A 34 3.29 1.41 -16.13
N LEU A 35 3.43 2.69 -15.78
CA LEU A 35 2.41 3.72 -16.02
C LEU A 35 2.35 4.14 -17.49
N GLN A 36 3.49 4.22 -18.20
CA GLN A 36 3.54 4.53 -19.65
C GLN A 36 2.86 3.45 -20.49
N ARG A 37 2.90 2.20 -20.08
CA ARG A 37 2.19 1.09 -20.77
C ARG A 37 0.68 1.12 -20.55
N GLY A 38 0.19 2.00 -19.70
CA GLY A 38 -1.22 2.16 -19.37
C GLY A 38 -1.63 1.34 -18.15
N LEU A 39 -2.72 1.81 -17.53
CA LEU A 39 -3.30 1.19 -16.34
C LEU A 39 -4.12 -0.04 -16.75
N LYS A 40 -3.97 -1.11 -15.98
CA LYS A 40 -4.84 -2.30 -16.05
C LYS A 40 -6.26 -1.94 -15.62
N MET A 41 -7.24 -2.74 -16.02
CA MET A 41 -8.65 -2.51 -15.68
C MET A 41 -8.87 -2.34 -14.17
N ASN A 42 -8.27 -3.21 -13.36
CA ASN A 42 -8.37 -3.14 -11.89
C ASN A 42 -7.77 -1.84 -11.31
N GLN A 43 -6.70 -1.35 -11.90
CA GLN A 43 -6.06 -0.11 -11.49
C GLN A 43 -6.90 1.13 -11.87
N ARG A 44 -7.56 1.11 -13.03
CA ARG A 44 -8.49 2.17 -13.46
C ARG A 44 -9.68 2.26 -12.53
N ILE A 45 -10.32 1.13 -12.22
CA ILE A 45 -11.44 1.07 -11.28
C ILE A 45 -11.02 1.58 -9.89
N LEU A 46 -9.82 1.18 -9.42
CA LEU A 46 -9.29 1.67 -8.17
C LEU A 46 -9.13 3.19 -8.19
N LEU A 47 -8.53 3.74 -9.25
CA LEU A 47 -8.30 5.17 -9.38
C LEU A 47 -9.61 5.98 -9.34
N GLU A 48 -10.63 5.53 -10.05
CA GLU A 48 -11.97 6.14 -10.03
C GLU A 48 -12.59 6.11 -8.63
N LYS A 49 -12.51 4.96 -7.94
CA LYS A 49 -12.98 4.84 -6.56
C LYS A 49 -12.22 5.75 -5.60
N MET A 50 -10.91 5.90 -5.79
CA MET A 50 -10.08 6.79 -4.97
C MET A 50 -10.43 8.26 -5.17
N ARG A 51 -10.70 8.68 -6.41
CA ARG A 51 -11.16 10.04 -6.71
C ARG A 51 -12.52 10.31 -6.09
N THR A 52 -13.42 9.36 -6.18
CA THR A 52 -14.75 9.46 -5.54
C THR A 52 -14.62 9.53 -4.02
N ALA A 53 -13.77 8.69 -3.43
CA ALA A 53 -13.53 8.69 -1.98
C ALA A 53 -12.89 10.00 -1.50
N LYS A 54 -11.98 10.58 -2.28
CA LYS A 54 -11.38 11.88 -1.96
C LYS A 54 -12.40 13.00 -1.99
N ALA A 55 -13.24 13.04 -3.02
CA ALA A 55 -14.33 14.02 -3.11
C ALA A 55 -15.35 13.87 -1.97
N ALA A 56 -15.56 12.65 -1.46
CA ALA A 56 -16.38 12.40 -0.29
C ALA A 56 -15.68 12.85 1.01
N LEU A 57 -14.38 12.65 1.12
CA LEU A 57 -13.56 13.09 2.24
C LEU A 57 -13.60 14.62 2.38
N ASP A 58 -13.52 15.35 1.28
CA ASP A 58 -13.64 16.83 1.25
C ASP A 58 -15.02 17.31 1.76
N LYS A 59 -16.04 16.44 1.65
CA LYS A 59 -17.39 16.67 2.22
C LYS A 59 -17.54 16.17 3.66
N GLY A 60 -16.46 15.70 4.28
CA GLY A 60 -16.46 15.19 5.65
C GLY A 60 -16.93 13.73 5.79
N GLN A 61 -17.07 12.99 4.68
CA GLN A 61 -17.45 11.58 4.68
C GLN A 61 -16.20 10.72 4.47
N ASN A 62 -15.89 9.85 5.42
CA ASN A 62 -14.78 8.92 5.28
C ASN A 62 -15.25 7.64 4.56
N VAL A 63 -14.89 7.50 3.30
CA VAL A 63 -15.20 6.34 2.47
C VAL A 63 -13.96 5.45 2.36
N ILE A 64 -14.11 4.21 2.79
CA ILE A 64 -13.04 3.21 2.73
C ILE A 64 -13.11 2.47 1.39
N VAL A 65 -12.03 2.47 0.65
CA VAL A 65 -11.92 1.78 -0.65
C VAL A 65 -11.26 0.43 -0.47
N ARG A 66 -11.95 -0.66 -0.82
CA ARG A 66 -11.39 -2.02 -0.81
C ARG A 66 -10.84 -2.39 -2.18
N THR A 67 -9.67 -3.01 -2.20
CA THR A 67 -9.00 -3.41 -3.44
C THR A 67 -8.08 -4.62 -3.26
N HIS A 68 -7.86 -5.34 -4.36
CA HIS A 68 -6.83 -6.36 -4.51
C HIS A 68 -5.63 -5.87 -5.36
N ALA A 69 -5.70 -4.67 -5.90
CA ALA A 69 -4.68 -4.11 -6.79
C ALA A 69 -3.43 -3.70 -6.01
N ARG A 70 -2.54 -4.64 -5.78
CA ARG A 70 -1.28 -4.44 -5.06
C ARG A 70 -0.21 -3.76 -5.91
N ASP A 71 -0.33 -3.85 -7.21
CA ASP A 71 0.62 -3.36 -8.22
C ASP A 71 0.35 -1.91 -8.69
N MET A 72 -0.56 -1.21 -8.02
CA MET A 72 -0.82 0.20 -8.28
C MET A 72 0.25 1.08 -7.62
N VAL A 73 0.80 2.02 -8.37
CA VAL A 73 1.69 3.06 -7.85
C VAL A 73 0.88 4.13 -7.14
N ILE A 74 1.33 4.56 -5.97
CA ILE A 74 0.67 5.61 -5.20
C ILE A 74 0.94 6.96 -5.87
N LEU A 75 -0.15 7.61 -6.27
CA LEU A 75 -0.14 8.93 -6.90
C LEU A 75 -0.40 10.02 -5.85
N PRO A 76 0.05 11.27 -6.10
CA PRO A 76 -0.18 12.38 -5.18
C PRO A 76 -1.66 12.65 -4.90
N GLU A 77 -2.54 12.38 -5.87
CA GLU A 77 -3.99 12.55 -5.72
C GLU A 77 -4.64 11.59 -4.71
N MET A 78 -3.98 10.47 -4.40
CA MET A 78 -4.50 9.44 -3.49
C MET A 78 -4.23 9.75 -2.01
N VAL A 79 -3.39 10.70 -1.70
CA VAL A 79 -3.00 11.03 -0.31
C VAL A 79 -4.19 11.47 0.52
N GLY A 80 -4.25 10.96 1.75
CA GLY A 80 -5.32 11.21 2.71
C GLY A 80 -6.50 10.24 2.64
N VAL A 81 -6.59 9.39 1.61
CA VAL A 81 -7.65 8.38 1.49
C VAL A 81 -7.23 7.11 2.24
N THR A 82 -8.20 6.52 2.95
CA THR A 82 -8.02 5.22 3.60
C THR A 82 -8.44 4.10 2.66
N ILE A 83 -7.52 3.16 2.41
CA ILE A 83 -7.76 1.98 1.60
C ILE A 83 -7.67 0.71 2.43
N GLN A 84 -8.41 -0.30 2.03
CA GLN A 84 -8.28 -1.66 2.53
C GLN A 84 -7.73 -2.55 1.43
N LEU A 85 -6.48 -2.95 1.62
CA LEU A 85 -5.76 -3.79 0.66
C LEU A 85 -5.76 -5.25 1.13
N HIS A 86 -6.08 -6.16 0.22
CA HIS A 86 -6.06 -7.59 0.49
C HIS A 86 -4.63 -8.12 0.62
N ASN A 87 -4.37 -8.87 1.70
CA ASN A 87 -3.05 -9.46 1.98
C ASN A 87 -2.97 -10.96 1.67
N GLY A 88 -4.00 -11.53 1.05
CA GLY A 88 -4.14 -12.96 0.79
C GLY A 88 -5.15 -13.64 1.70
N ASN A 89 -5.41 -13.13 2.90
CA ASN A 89 -6.34 -13.67 3.88
C ASN A 89 -7.42 -12.65 4.28
N GLU A 90 -7.01 -11.43 4.56
CA GLU A 90 -7.88 -10.36 5.08
C GLU A 90 -7.56 -9.02 4.41
N PHE A 91 -8.41 -8.03 4.62
CA PHE A 91 -8.19 -6.67 4.17
C PHE A 91 -7.48 -5.85 5.26
N ALA A 92 -6.25 -5.41 5.00
CA ALA A 92 -5.52 -4.53 5.88
C ALA A 92 -5.83 -3.06 5.55
N SER A 93 -6.15 -2.26 6.55
CA SER A 93 -6.43 -0.84 6.41
C SER A 93 -5.13 -0.04 6.37
N ILE A 94 -5.02 0.85 5.39
CA ILE A 94 -3.86 1.71 5.16
C ILE A 94 -4.37 3.13 4.89
N GLU A 95 -3.87 4.09 5.63
CA GLU A 95 -4.04 5.51 5.32
C GLU A 95 -2.87 5.99 4.47
N ILE A 96 -3.16 6.54 3.30
CA ILE A 96 -2.12 6.97 2.38
C ILE A 96 -1.52 8.29 2.85
N GLN A 97 -0.24 8.25 3.21
CA GLN A 97 0.56 9.40 3.63
C GLN A 97 1.40 9.95 2.46
N PRO A 98 1.82 11.23 2.50
CA PRO A 98 2.68 11.81 1.46
C PRO A 98 3.99 11.05 1.23
N GLN A 99 4.55 10.45 2.29
CA GLN A 99 5.79 9.68 2.23
C GLN A 99 5.69 8.40 1.39
N MET A 100 4.46 7.93 1.12
CA MET A 100 4.20 6.72 0.33
C MET A 100 4.16 6.99 -1.18
N ILE A 101 4.19 8.23 -1.60
CA ILE A 101 4.16 8.62 -3.03
C ILE A 101 5.30 7.94 -3.78
N GLY A 102 4.97 7.38 -4.94
CA GLY A 102 5.94 6.72 -5.81
C GLY A 102 6.26 5.27 -5.44
N HIS A 103 5.71 4.74 -4.38
CA HIS A 103 5.77 3.33 -4.01
C HIS A 103 4.54 2.56 -4.49
N TYR A 104 4.63 1.24 -4.53
CA TYR A 104 3.45 0.39 -4.76
C TYR A 104 2.60 0.29 -3.50
N ILE A 105 1.29 0.23 -3.66
CA ILE A 105 0.37 0.04 -2.52
C ILE A 105 0.68 -1.26 -1.77
N GLY A 106 1.07 -2.31 -2.50
CA GLY A 106 1.41 -3.61 -1.93
C GLY A 106 2.60 -3.65 -0.97
N GLU A 107 3.46 -2.64 -0.98
CA GLU A 107 4.60 -2.52 -0.08
C GLU A 107 4.18 -2.27 1.39
N TYR A 108 2.99 -1.73 1.60
CA TYR A 108 2.47 -1.35 2.91
C TYR A 108 1.57 -2.39 3.56
N THR A 109 1.43 -3.55 2.94
CA THR A 109 0.62 -4.64 3.47
C THR A 109 1.43 -5.92 3.54
N VAL A 110 1.68 -6.38 4.76
CA VAL A 110 2.47 -7.59 5.02
C VAL A 110 1.64 -8.82 4.68
N THR A 111 2.18 -9.67 3.81
CA THR A 111 1.58 -10.96 3.43
C THR A 111 2.08 -12.12 4.27
N ASN A 112 3.26 -11.97 4.88
CA ASN A 112 3.91 -12.99 5.69
C ASN A 112 3.71 -12.68 7.17
N LYS A 113 3.35 -13.70 7.96
CA LYS A 113 3.34 -13.60 9.42
C LYS A 113 4.51 -14.39 9.99
N PRO A 114 5.22 -13.86 11.02
CA PRO A 114 6.23 -14.63 11.74
C PRO A 114 5.58 -15.89 12.30
N VAL A 115 6.17 -17.04 12.00
CA VAL A 115 5.69 -18.31 12.51
C VAL A 115 6.11 -18.43 13.97
N LYS A 116 5.15 -18.66 14.85
CA LYS A 116 5.42 -19.12 16.21
C LYS A 116 5.23 -20.62 16.22
N HIS A 117 6.33 -21.35 16.11
CA HIS A 117 6.30 -22.79 16.34
C HIS A 117 6.05 -23.04 17.83
N GLY A 118 5.29 -24.13 18.13
CA GLY A 118 5.28 -24.69 19.48
C GLY A 118 6.69 -25.11 19.87
N GLN A 119 6.90 -25.43 21.15
CA GLN A 119 8.22 -25.89 21.59
C GLN A 119 8.59 -27.16 20.79
N PRO A 120 9.70 -27.14 20.05
CA PRO A 120 10.19 -28.35 19.40
C PRO A 120 10.60 -29.36 20.47
N GLY A 121 10.20 -30.60 20.33
CA GLY A 121 10.52 -31.70 21.25
C GLY A 121 9.32 -32.18 22.05
N ILE A 122 9.36 -32.09 23.36
CA ILE A 122 8.36 -32.68 24.27
C ILE A 122 6.95 -32.14 23.97
N GLY A 123 6.00 -33.00 23.60
CA GLY A 123 4.61 -32.63 23.30
C GLY A 123 4.37 -32.15 21.87
N ALA A 124 5.38 -32.01 21.03
CA ALA A 124 5.25 -31.56 19.64
C ALA A 124 4.71 -32.72 18.73
N SER A 125 5.01 -33.94 19.07
CA SER A 125 4.50 -35.13 18.42
C SER A 125 4.16 -36.21 19.46
N ARG A 126 3.34 -37.19 19.05
CA ARG A 126 2.96 -38.29 19.96
C ARG A 126 4.16 -39.13 20.41
N SER A 127 5.18 -39.25 19.58
CA SER A 127 6.44 -39.93 19.91
C SER A 127 7.28 -39.16 20.93
N SER A 128 7.01 -37.88 21.16
CA SER A 128 7.73 -37.00 22.10
C SER A 128 7.02 -36.88 23.45
N MET A 129 5.94 -37.62 23.69
CA MET A 129 5.16 -37.51 24.94
C MET A 129 5.92 -38.05 26.15
N TYR A 130 6.87 -38.96 25.95
CA TYR A 130 7.75 -39.48 26.99
C TYR A 130 9.19 -39.11 26.67
N VAL A 131 9.76 -38.25 27.47
CA VAL A 131 11.19 -37.90 27.42
C VAL A 131 11.82 -38.37 28.74
N PRO A 132 12.77 -39.32 28.72
CA PRO A 132 13.46 -39.68 29.91
C PRO A 132 14.21 -38.49 30.50
N LEU A 133 13.95 -38.20 31.75
CA LEU A 133 14.72 -37.20 32.50
C LEU A 133 16.17 -37.74 32.67
N LYS A 134 17.13 -36.91 32.25
CA LYS A 134 18.55 -37.14 32.49
C LYS A 134 19.00 -36.31 33.68
#